data_a505edffa8e79564ef95267e8fc72472
#
_entry.id   a505edffa8e79564ef95267e8fc72472
#
_cell.length_a   1.000
_cell.length_b   1.000
_cell.length_c   1.000
_cell.angle_alpha   90.00
_cell.angle_beta   90.00
_cell.angle_gamma   90.00
#
_symmetry.space_group_name_H-M   'P 1'
#
loop_
_entity.id
_entity.type
_entity.pdbx_description
1 polymer ?
#
loop_
_entity_poly.entity_id
_entity_poly.type
_entity_poly.pdbx_seq_one_letter_code
_entity_poly.pdbx_strand_id
1 'polypeptide(L)'
;MSDEMVPLAEAENEVKVVTQRLALLHLAFSRTIVDKLGWDAGKQLILDSIKQYGEYVAERTKQGHQGLPKYGFWENREDKPPLCELGKIMLELGEPELGAMYCLIDPAKTMAADPNKKMIHTRCMILGHDECQFDTISTSDEEKESFKKGMDWSFVDPVIDEFLEDS
;
A
#
# COMPACT_ATOMS: atom_id res chain seq x y z
N MET A 1 4.31 0.92 -38.49
CA MET A 1 3.69 1.29 -37.21
C MET A 1 4.26 2.66 -36.87
N SER A 2 3.42 3.68 -36.75
CA SER A 2 3.86 5.02 -36.36
C SER A 2 4.38 4.89 -34.90
N ASP A 3 5.61 5.31 -34.67
CA ASP A 3 6.11 5.51 -33.29
C ASP A 3 5.39 6.73 -32.70
N GLU A 4 4.15 6.51 -32.30
CA GLU A 4 3.37 7.51 -31.57
C GLU A 4 3.98 7.63 -30.19
N MET A 5 4.71 8.70 -29.93
CA MET A 5 5.31 9.00 -28.66
C MET A 5 4.34 9.88 -27.85
N VAL A 6 3.97 9.41 -26.65
CA VAL A 6 3.21 10.21 -25.69
C VAL A 6 4.19 11.11 -24.94
N PRO A 7 3.90 12.42 -24.79
CA PRO A 7 4.72 13.30 -23.94
C PRO A 7 4.82 12.76 -22.51
N LEU A 8 6.00 12.81 -21.92
CA LEU A 8 6.25 12.29 -20.57
C LEU A 8 5.27 12.87 -19.53
N ALA A 9 5.00 14.17 -19.61
CA ALA A 9 4.09 14.85 -18.69
C ALA A 9 2.64 14.30 -18.78
N GLU A 10 2.19 13.91 -19.98
CA GLU A 10 0.88 13.30 -20.16
C GLU A 10 0.85 11.88 -19.56
N ALA A 11 1.90 11.09 -19.81
CA ALA A 11 2.02 9.76 -19.21
C ALA A 11 2.07 9.81 -17.68
N GLU A 12 2.81 10.75 -17.09
CA GLU A 12 2.84 11.00 -15.65
C GLU A 12 1.46 11.36 -15.10
N ASN A 13 0.72 12.22 -15.82
CA ASN A 13 -0.63 12.62 -15.41
C ASN A 13 -1.61 11.44 -15.44
N GLU A 14 -1.56 10.59 -16.46
CA GLU A 14 -2.40 9.38 -16.53
C GLU A 14 -2.14 8.44 -15.35
N VAL A 15 -0.87 8.23 -14.99
CA VAL A 15 -0.50 7.42 -13.82
C VAL A 15 -1.06 8.02 -12.53
N LYS A 16 -0.95 9.34 -12.35
CA LYS A 16 -1.53 10.03 -11.19
C LYS A 16 -3.04 9.83 -11.09
N VAL A 17 -3.76 10.04 -12.18
CA VAL A 17 -5.22 9.85 -12.24
C VAL A 17 -5.61 8.42 -11.87
N VAL A 18 -4.91 7.41 -12.38
CA VAL A 18 -5.18 6.01 -12.05
C VAL A 18 -4.90 5.72 -10.58
N THR A 19 -3.80 6.25 -10.03
CA THR A 19 -3.44 6.09 -8.61
C THR A 19 -4.47 6.77 -7.70
N GLN A 20 -4.93 7.97 -8.03
CA GLN A 20 -5.97 8.66 -7.28
C GLN A 20 -7.31 7.90 -7.30
N ARG A 21 -7.68 7.32 -8.45
CA ARG A 21 -8.89 6.46 -8.53
C ARG A 21 -8.78 5.22 -7.67
N LEU A 22 -7.60 4.60 -7.60
CA LEU A 22 -7.36 3.46 -6.70
C LEU A 22 -7.51 3.87 -5.24
N ALA A 23 -6.97 5.04 -4.85
CA ALA A 23 -7.14 5.60 -3.51
C ALA A 23 -8.61 5.80 -3.16
N LEU A 24 -9.38 6.45 -4.04
CA LEU A 24 -10.81 6.69 -3.85
C LEU A 24 -11.61 5.39 -3.76
N LEU A 25 -11.26 4.38 -4.55
CA LEU A 25 -11.92 3.08 -4.49
C LEU A 25 -11.68 2.40 -3.13
N HIS A 26 -10.43 2.39 -2.66
CA HIS A 26 -10.08 1.86 -1.35
C HIS A 26 -10.85 2.58 -0.24
N LEU A 27 -10.84 3.92 -0.24
CA LEU A 27 -11.57 4.72 0.75
C LEU A 27 -13.07 4.42 0.75
N ALA A 28 -13.69 4.36 -0.43
CA ALA A 28 -15.12 4.08 -0.54
C ALA A 28 -15.50 2.74 0.10
N PHE A 29 -14.72 1.69 -0.17
CA PHE A 29 -14.95 0.38 0.44
C PHE A 29 -14.64 0.39 1.94
N SER A 30 -13.50 0.91 2.34
CA SER A 30 -13.05 0.90 3.74
C SER A 30 -13.99 1.71 4.63
N ARG A 31 -14.38 2.91 4.21
CA ARG A 31 -15.35 3.74 4.93
C ARG A 31 -16.70 3.03 5.07
N THR A 32 -17.21 2.45 3.97
CA THR A 32 -18.48 1.69 4.01
C THR A 32 -18.42 0.51 4.97
N ILE A 33 -17.29 -0.19 5.03
CA ILE A 33 -17.08 -1.32 5.94
C ILE A 33 -17.09 -0.84 7.39
N VAL A 34 -16.31 0.21 7.71
CA VAL A 34 -16.23 0.77 9.06
C VAL A 34 -17.58 1.35 9.51
N ASP A 35 -18.31 2.07 8.65
CA ASP A 35 -19.61 2.62 8.95
C ASP A 35 -20.66 1.54 9.29
N LYS A 36 -20.53 0.35 8.68
CA LYS A 36 -21.48 -0.75 8.89
C LYS A 36 -21.12 -1.66 10.06
N LEU A 37 -19.84 -1.87 10.32
CA LEU A 37 -19.36 -2.89 11.25
C LEU A 37 -18.71 -2.31 12.51
N GLY A 38 -18.46 -1.00 12.55
CA GLY A 38 -17.61 -0.35 13.55
C GLY A 38 -16.12 -0.54 13.24
N TRP A 39 -15.28 0.18 14.01
CA TRP A 39 -13.84 0.25 13.76
C TRP A 39 -13.15 -1.13 13.86
N ASP A 40 -13.32 -1.84 14.99
CA ASP A 40 -12.58 -3.08 15.24
C ASP A 40 -12.86 -4.19 14.19
N ALA A 41 -14.14 -4.46 13.95
CA ALA A 41 -14.53 -5.45 12.95
C ALA A 41 -14.25 -4.97 11.51
N GLY A 42 -14.37 -3.68 11.28
CA GLY A 42 -14.05 -3.03 10.01
C GLY A 42 -12.56 -3.09 9.71
N LYS A 43 -11.69 -2.74 10.67
CA LYS A 43 -10.24 -2.85 10.55
C LYS A 43 -9.84 -4.26 10.14
N GLN A 44 -10.34 -5.28 10.85
CA GLN A 44 -10.00 -6.67 10.55
C GLN A 44 -10.38 -7.06 9.11
N LEU A 45 -11.58 -6.71 8.65
CA LEU A 45 -12.02 -7.03 7.29
C LEU A 45 -11.21 -6.29 6.21
N ILE A 46 -10.79 -5.06 6.50
CA ILE A 46 -9.91 -4.29 5.60
C ILE A 46 -8.54 -4.95 5.53
N LEU A 47 -7.97 -5.35 6.69
CA LEU A 47 -6.68 -6.06 6.74
C LEU A 47 -6.73 -7.38 5.94
N ASP A 48 -7.80 -8.16 6.07
CA ASP A 48 -8.00 -9.39 5.28
C ASP A 48 -8.06 -9.10 3.78
N SER A 49 -8.72 -8.00 3.41
CA SER A 49 -8.81 -7.56 2.00
C SER A 49 -7.46 -7.11 1.45
N ILE A 50 -6.67 -6.38 2.22
CA ILE A 50 -5.31 -5.96 1.83
C ILE A 50 -4.38 -7.18 1.71
N LYS A 51 -4.47 -8.14 2.63
CA LYS A 51 -3.74 -9.40 2.51
C LYS A 51 -4.08 -10.13 1.22
N GLN A 52 -5.37 -10.32 0.92
CA GLN A 52 -5.82 -10.97 -0.30
C GLN A 52 -5.33 -10.23 -1.56
N TYR A 53 -5.34 -8.90 -1.52
CA TYR A 53 -4.78 -8.08 -2.60
C TYR A 53 -3.27 -8.32 -2.76
N GLY A 54 -2.52 -8.38 -1.67
CA GLY A 54 -1.08 -8.71 -1.68
C GLY A 54 -0.80 -10.08 -2.29
N GLU A 55 -1.60 -11.09 -1.94
CA GLU A 55 -1.51 -12.45 -2.50
C GLU A 55 -1.75 -12.45 -4.02
N TYR A 56 -2.76 -11.70 -4.51
CA TYR A 56 -3.01 -11.57 -5.95
C TYR A 56 -1.85 -10.88 -6.68
N VAL A 57 -1.29 -9.81 -6.12
CA VAL A 57 -0.14 -9.11 -6.70
C VAL A 57 1.07 -10.05 -6.77
N ALA A 58 1.39 -10.77 -5.69
CA ALA A 58 2.49 -11.72 -5.64
C ALA A 58 2.33 -12.83 -6.68
N GLU A 59 1.14 -13.42 -6.80
CA GLU A 59 0.88 -14.48 -7.77
C GLU A 59 1.00 -13.98 -9.22
N ARG A 60 0.42 -12.80 -9.53
CA ARG A 60 0.52 -12.18 -10.85
C ARG A 60 1.97 -11.88 -11.23
N THR A 61 2.77 -11.45 -10.28
CA THR A 61 4.21 -11.20 -10.49
C THR A 61 4.96 -12.49 -10.79
N LYS A 62 4.69 -13.57 -10.05
CA LYS A 62 5.27 -14.91 -10.33
C LYS A 62 4.93 -15.43 -11.72
N GLN A 63 3.72 -15.15 -12.20
CA GLN A 63 3.26 -15.51 -13.55
C GLN A 63 3.81 -14.58 -14.65
N GLY A 64 4.57 -13.57 -14.32
CA GLY A 64 5.12 -12.59 -15.26
C GLY A 64 4.08 -11.62 -15.84
N HIS A 65 2.87 -11.54 -15.27
CA HIS A 65 1.81 -10.64 -15.70
C HIS A 65 1.93 -9.24 -15.12
N GLN A 66 2.64 -9.10 -14.00
CA GLN A 66 2.99 -7.81 -13.40
C GLN A 66 4.49 -7.84 -13.09
N GLY A 67 5.23 -6.93 -13.71
CA GLY A 67 6.60 -6.64 -13.35
C GLY A 67 6.65 -5.43 -12.41
N LEU A 68 7.81 -5.20 -11.83
CA LEU A 68 8.09 -3.88 -11.26
C LEU A 68 7.94 -2.83 -12.35
N PRO A 69 7.44 -1.62 -12.02
CA PRO A 69 7.32 -0.53 -12.98
C PRO A 69 8.68 -0.28 -13.65
N LYS A 70 8.76 -0.51 -14.96
CA LYS A 70 10.01 -0.40 -15.72
C LYS A 70 10.60 1.01 -15.69
N TYR A 71 9.73 1.97 -15.56
CA TYR A 71 10.08 3.38 -15.50
C TYR A 71 9.56 3.93 -14.18
N GLY A 72 10.22 3.73 -13.08
CA GLY A 72 9.81 4.22 -11.76
C GLY A 72 9.48 5.71 -11.74
N PHE A 73 8.33 6.09 -12.34
CA PHE A 73 7.87 7.49 -12.40
C PHE A 73 7.70 8.11 -11.03
N TRP A 74 7.61 7.25 -10.02
CA TRP A 74 7.48 7.62 -8.61
C TRP A 74 8.65 7.14 -7.75
N GLU A 75 9.54 6.28 -8.27
CA GLU A 75 10.70 5.79 -7.54
C GLU A 75 11.99 6.40 -8.13
N ASN A 76 12.80 7.02 -7.29
CA ASN A 76 14.20 7.41 -7.60
C ASN A 76 14.40 8.41 -8.76
N ARG A 77 13.61 9.46 -8.81
CA ARG A 77 14.05 10.65 -9.55
C ARG A 77 14.90 11.50 -8.61
N GLU A 78 16.17 11.67 -8.95
CA GLU A 78 17.13 12.51 -8.18
C GLU A 78 16.64 13.96 -7.97
N ASP A 79 15.69 14.42 -8.82
CA ASP A 79 15.15 15.78 -8.84
C ASP A 79 13.79 15.95 -8.14
N LYS A 80 13.11 14.86 -7.76
CA LYS A 80 11.82 14.91 -7.06
C LYS A 80 11.67 13.72 -6.13
N PRO A 81 11.39 13.95 -4.83
CA PRO A 81 10.98 12.86 -3.95
C PRO A 81 9.72 12.19 -4.51
N PRO A 82 9.58 10.87 -4.42
CA PRO A 82 8.38 10.17 -4.83
C PRO A 82 7.20 10.65 -3.99
N LEU A 83 6.37 11.50 -4.59
CA LEU A 83 5.14 11.96 -3.96
C LEU A 83 4.12 10.81 -4.07
N CYS A 84 3.73 10.27 -2.94
CA CYS A 84 2.65 9.28 -2.87
C CYS A 84 1.31 9.95 -3.19
N GLU A 85 0.89 9.91 -4.46
CA GLU A 85 -0.39 10.49 -4.90
C GLU A 85 -1.58 9.84 -4.18
N LEU A 86 -1.47 8.58 -3.79
CA LEU A 86 -2.45 7.88 -2.98
C LEU A 86 -2.53 8.50 -1.58
N GLY A 87 -1.39 8.68 -0.91
CA GLY A 87 -1.33 9.29 0.41
C GLY A 87 -1.87 10.72 0.44
N LYS A 88 -1.62 11.52 -0.62
CA LYS A 88 -2.18 12.87 -0.73
C LYS A 88 -3.70 12.87 -0.71
N ILE A 89 -4.35 12.04 -1.52
CA ILE A 89 -5.81 11.95 -1.57
C ILE A 89 -6.38 11.53 -0.22
N MET A 90 -5.73 10.57 0.46
CA MET A 90 -6.16 10.14 1.80
C MET A 90 -6.12 11.29 2.82
N LEU A 91 -5.03 12.07 2.82
CA LEU A 91 -4.88 13.24 3.69
C LEU A 91 -5.86 14.38 3.33
N GLU A 92 -6.05 14.67 2.05
CA GLU A 92 -7.00 15.70 1.58
C GLU A 92 -8.43 15.39 1.97
N LEU A 93 -8.79 14.11 2.04
CA LEU A 93 -10.12 13.66 2.45
C LEU A 93 -10.26 13.44 3.96
N GLY A 94 -9.19 13.64 4.73
CA GLY A 94 -9.21 13.50 6.19
C GLY A 94 -9.35 12.04 6.64
N GLU A 95 -8.80 11.09 5.87
CA GLU A 95 -8.91 9.65 6.11
C GLU A 95 -7.53 8.98 6.24
N PRO A 96 -6.63 9.51 7.10
CA PRO A 96 -5.27 8.96 7.20
C PRO A 96 -5.26 7.52 7.73
N GLU A 97 -6.16 7.14 8.65
CA GLU A 97 -6.21 5.80 9.24
C GLU A 97 -6.60 4.75 8.18
N LEU A 98 -7.63 5.03 7.39
CA LEU A 98 -8.04 4.14 6.30
C LEU A 98 -6.95 4.06 5.23
N GLY A 99 -6.25 5.17 4.99
CA GLY A 99 -5.11 5.22 4.09
C GLY A 99 -3.91 4.42 4.61
N ALA A 100 -3.61 4.52 5.91
CA ALA A 100 -2.53 3.75 6.54
C ALA A 100 -2.75 2.24 6.39
N MET A 101 -3.99 1.76 6.53
CA MET A 101 -4.31 0.36 6.27
C MET A 101 -3.99 -0.07 4.83
N TYR A 102 -4.17 0.82 3.83
CA TYR A 102 -3.74 0.51 2.46
C TYR A 102 -2.23 0.31 2.35
N CYS A 103 -1.43 1.08 3.08
CA CYS A 103 0.03 0.98 3.05
C CYS A 103 0.54 -0.41 3.46
N LEU A 104 -0.24 -1.18 4.20
CA LEU A 104 0.06 -2.57 4.55
C LEU A 104 0.09 -3.53 3.33
N ILE A 105 -0.26 -3.05 2.12
CA ILE A 105 -0.04 -3.82 0.89
C ILE A 105 1.43 -4.17 0.67
N ASP A 106 2.37 -3.31 1.12
CA ASP A 106 3.79 -3.51 0.92
C ASP A 106 4.32 -4.73 1.68
N PRO A 107 4.11 -4.89 3.00
CA PRO A 107 4.41 -6.15 3.67
C PRO A 107 3.55 -7.31 3.14
N ALA A 108 2.26 -7.11 2.85
CA ALA A 108 1.39 -8.20 2.40
C ALA A 108 1.89 -8.86 1.11
N LYS A 109 2.19 -8.08 0.06
CA LYS A 109 2.71 -8.62 -1.22
C LYS A 109 4.09 -9.26 -1.06
N THR A 110 4.93 -8.71 -0.18
CA THR A 110 6.28 -9.22 0.04
C THR A 110 6.25 -10.55 0.79
N MET A 111 5.47 -10.64 1.87
CA MET A 111 5.29 -11.89 2.64
C MET A 111 4.58 -12.97 1.84
N ALA A 112 3.63 -12.60 0.99
CA ALA A 112 2.98 -13.55 0.07
C ALA A 112 3.94 -14.09 -1.00
N ALA A 113 4.93 -13.30 -1.43
CA ALA A 113 5.97 -13.73 -2.37
C ALA A 113 7.06 -14.57 -1.69
N ASP A 114 7.53 -14.15 -0.52
CA ASP A 114 8.54 -14.82 0.32
C ASP A 114 8.18 -14.62 1.80
N PRO A 115 7.63 -15.65 2.48
CA PRO A 115 7.22 -15.55 3.88
C PRO A 115 8.36 -15.20 4.86
N ASN A 116 9.62 -15.30 4.44
CA ASN A 116 10.76 -14.98 5.29
C ASN A 116 11.16 -13.50 5.23
N LYS A 117 10.48 -12.70 4.40
CA LYS A 117 10.78 -11.28 4.20
C LYS A 117 9.53 -10.45 4.24
N LYS A 118 9.67 -9.23 4.72
CA LYS A 118 8.65 -8.19 4.65
C LYS A 118 9.27 -6.86 4.26
N MET A 119 8.54 -6.08 3.47
CA MET A 119 8.86 -4.67 3.21
C MET A 119 8.07 -3.84 4.23
N ILE A 120 8.75 -2.99 4.96
CA ILE A 120 8.15 -2.11 5.96
C ILE A 120 8.45 -0.65 5.65
N HIS A 121 7.62 0.24 6.14
CA HIS A 121 7.90 1.68 6.12
C HIS A 121 8.92 2.05 7.19
N THR A 122 9.88 2.88 6.83
CA THR A 122 10.71 3.63 7.78
C THR A 122 10.25 5.08 7.87
N ARG A 123 9.58 5.58 6.81
CA ARG A 123 8.86 6.85 6.74
C ARG A 123 7.61 6.68 5.88
N CYS A 124 6.51 7.33 6.23
CA CYS A 124 5.26 7.24 5.47
C CYS A 124 4.59 8.61 5.38
N MET A 125 4.23 9.04 4.17
CA MET A 125 3.60 10.35 3.93
C MET A 125 2.24 10.49 4.61
N ILE A 126 1.46 9.41 4.69
CA ILE A 126 0.15 9.42 5.37
C ILE A 126 0.29 9.78 6.84
N LEU A 127 1.43 9.44 7.45
CA LEU A 127 1.74 9.73 8.85
C LEU A 127 2.42 11.10 9.05
N GLY A 128 2.42 11.95 8.03
CA GLY A 128 2.95 13.30 8.10
C GLY A 128 4.44 13.44 7.72
N HIS A 129 5.09 12.37 7.26
CA HIS A 129 6.43 12.48 6.70
C HIS A 129 6.40 13.13 5.31
N ASP A 130 7.51 13.70 4.88
CA ASP A 130 7.66 14.35 3.58
C ASP A 130 7.78 13.36 2.40
N GLU A 131 8.12 12.10 2.69
CA GLU A 131 8.26 11.02 1.70
C GLU A 131 7.99 9.65 2.32
N CYS A 132 7.78 8.63 1.48
CA CYS A 132 7.79 7.23 1.91
C CYS A 132 9.19 6.65 1.71
N GLN A 133 9.71 5.98 2.75
CA GLN A 133 10.93 5.19 2.69
C GLN A 133 10.65 3.78 3.20
N PHE A 134 11.35 2.81 2.64
CA PHE A 134 11.11 1.40 2.90
C PHE A 134 12.40 0.65 3.22
N ASP A 135 12.27 -0.36 4.08
CA ASP A 135 13.28 -1.38 4.31
C ASP A 135 12.70 -2.77 4.06
N THR A 136 13.55 -3.69 3.62
CA THR A 136 13.20 -5.11 3.53
C THR A 136 13.94 -5.88 4.61
N ILE A 137 13.18 -6.45 5.55
CA ILE A 137 13.73 -7.17 6.69
C ILE A 137 13.15 -8.59 6.81
N SER A 138 13.73 -9.40 7.68
CA SER A 138 13.24 -10.75 7.97
C SER A 138 11.94 -10.70 8.77
N THR A 139 11.02 -11.64 8.48
CA THR A 139 9.83 -11.88 9.30
C THR A 139 10.13 -12.78 10.48
N SER A 140 9.48 -12.54 11.61
CA SER A 140 9.44 -13.46 12.76
C SER A 140 8.45 -14.61 12.51
N ASP A 141 8.52 -15.65 13.36
CA ASP A 141 7.57 -16.76 13.25
C ASP A 141 6.15 -16.34 13.70
N GLU A 142 6.03 -15.40 14.63
CA GLU A 142 4.75 -14.81 15.06
C GLU A 142 4.09 -14.05 13.92
N GLU A 143 4.83 -13.20 13.21
CA GLU A 143 4.32 -12.45 12.05
C GLU A 143 3.84 -13.39 10.93
N LYS A 144 4.61 -14.45 10.64
CA LYS A 144 4.22 -15.46 9.65
C LYS A 144 2.91 -16.14 10.04
N GLU A 145 2.78 -16.50 11.30
CA GLU A 145 1.60 -17.22 11.79
C GLU A 145 0.36 -16.32 11.80
N SER A 146 0.48 -15.08 12.27
CA SER A 146 -0.62 -14.11 12.25
C SER A 146 -1.07 -13.78 10.84
N PHE A 147 -0.13 -13.50 9.93
CA PHE A 147 -0.43 -13.27 8.52
C PHE A 147 -1.11 -14.47 7.88
N LYS A 148 -0.66 -15.70 8.17
CA LYS A 148 -1.25 -16.93 7.62
C LYS A 148 -2.67 -17.16 8.11
N LYS A 149 -2.93 -16.93 9.40
CA LYS A 149 -4.24 -17.17 10.03
C LYS A 149 -5.30 -16.11 9.73
N GLY A 150 -4.91 -14.96 9.17
CA GLY A 150 -5.81 -13.82 9.01
C GLY A 150 -6.22 -13.20 10.33
N MET A 151 -5.34 -13.24 11.35
CA MET A 151 -5.48 -12.47 12.58
C MET A 151 -5.06 -11.02 12.30
N ASP A 152 -5.21 -10.13 13.28
CA ASP A 152 -4.61 -8.80 13.14
C ASP A 152 -3.10 -8.96 12.92
N TRP A 153 -2.64 -8.51 11.78
CA TRP A 153 -1.25 -8.59 11.34
C TRP A 153 -0.66 -7.21 11.04
N SER A 154 -1.34 -6.12 11.43
CA SER A 154 -0.86 -4.74 11.23
C SER A 154 0.53 -4.52 11.81
N PHE A 155 0.85 -5.18 12.92
CA PHE A 155 2.13 -5.09 13.61
C PHE A 155 3.35 -5.56 12.80
N VAL A 156 3.15 -6.16 11.63
CA VAL A 156 4.27 -6.47 10.71
C VAL A 156 4.95 -5.23 10.17
N ASP A 157 4.25 -4.09 10.14
CA ASP A 157 4.81 -2.78 9.82
C ASP A 157 4.68 -1.87 11.06
N PRO A 158 5.72 -1.78 11.89
CA PRO A 158 5.64 -1.08 13.17
C PRO A 158 5.28 0.41 13.05
N VAL A 159 5.66 1.06 11.96
CA VAL A 159 5.37 2.49 11.73
C VAL A 159 3.89 2.71 11.46
N ILE A 160 3.28 1.81 10.71
CA ILE A 160 1.84 1.85 10.42
C ILE A 160 1.02 1.41 11.64
N ASP A 161 1.47 0.38 12.33
CA ASP A 161 0.76 -0.18 13.49
C ASP A 161 0.66 0.82 14.65
N GLU A 162 1.77 1.45 15.04
CA GLU A 162 1.81 2.49 16.06
C GLU A 162 0.78 3.60 15.77
N PHE A 163 0.69 4.04 14.52
CA PHE A 163 -0.28 5.05 14.12
C PHE A 163 -1.74 4.56 14.24
N LEU A 164 -2.01 3.31 13.86
CA LEU A 164 -3.35 2.73 13.94
C LEU A 164 -3.81 2.43 15.37
N GLU A 165 -2.87 2.22 16.30
CA GLU A 165 -3.17 2.03 17.72
C GLU A 165 -3.51 3.36 18.42
N ASP A 166 -2.91 4.47 17.98
CA ASP A 166 -3.10 5.81 18.57
C ASP A 166 -4.37 6.51 18.04
N SER A 167 -5.08 5.92 17.07
CA SER A 167 -6.25 6.47 16.38
C SER A 167 -7.55 5.91 16.94
#